data_10d1661d834469101ec53a6f184da447
#
_entry.id   10d1661d834469101ec53a6f184da447
#
_cell.length_a   1.000
_cell.length_b   1.000
_cell.length_c   1.000
_cell.angle_alpha   90.00
_cell.angle_beta   90.00
_cell.angle_gamma   90.00
#
_symmetry.space_group_name_H-M   'P 1'
#
loop_
_entity.id
_entity.type
_entity.pdbx_description
1 polymer ?
#
loop_
_entity_poly.entity_id
_entity_poly.type
_entity_poly.pdbx_seq_one_letter_code
_entity_poly.pdbx_strand_id
1 'polypeptide(L)'
;MGSHYDICDLKYYKDKALDLFDHDLEGSFERYIIEERKNSLTTTYKNKYEKWLLNVESDLKFIFENETTKLSFDDRNNRVLIIQNNGNKFFGLKELPSGFKAIFNIYSSLLMRARLLNINHTDLEGLVIIDEIDVHLHISLQKKILPFLIKSFPEIQFIVSTHSPFVITSTKDTVVYDISSGEFFEDDLSHYSYEAVIKGLFHVNPQSDHLKTEIQTISTILNSDPNNYEKLRETLKNITPYAKQLDVESKSFYFKALNHLLDNQELGELDV
;
A
#
# COMPACT_ATOMS: atom_id res chain seq x y z
N MET A 1 10.09 -8.46 13.68
CA MET A 1 9.11 -9.57 13.65
C MET A 1 8.86 -9.84 12.19
N GLY A 2 9.18 -11.04 11.70
CA GLY A 2 9.06 -11.38 10.29
C GLY A 2 7.61 -11.65 9.94
N SER A 3 7.16 -11.14 8.80
CA SER A 3 5.87 -11.48 8.19
C SER A 3 5.80 -13.00 7.99
N HIS A 4 4.84 -13.64 8.64
CA HIS A 4 4.58 -15.07 8.44
C HIS A 4 3.73 -15.26 7.20
N TYR A 5 4.22 -16.02 6.24
CA TYR A 5 3.48 -16.46 5.07
C TYR A 5 3.13 -17.93 5.25
N ASP A 6 1.86 -18.27 5.38
CA ASP A 6 1.39 -19.65 5.33
C ASP A 6 0.62 -19.91 4.05
N ILE A 7 1.04 -20.94 3.31
CA ILE A 7 0.31 -21.45 2.14
C ILE A 7 -0.25 -22.81 2.52
N CYS A 8 -1.56 -22.93 2.49
CA CYS A 8 -2.26 -24.18 2.75
C CYS A 8 -2.14 -25.15 1.58
N ASP A 9 -1.13 -25.95 1.55
CA ASP A 9 -1.11 -27.38 1.19
C ASP A 9 0.28 -27.98 1.48
N LEU A 10 0.58 -28.08 2.76
CA LEU A 10 1.92 -28.34 3.29
C LEU A 10 2.44 -29.76 3.09
N LYS A 11 1.58 -30.74 2.76
CA LYS A 11 2.00 -32.13 2.81
C LYS A 11 2.82 -32.58 1.61
N TYR A 12 2.59 -31.98 0.45
CA TYR A 12 3.31 -32.29 -0.80
C TYR A 12 4.63 -31.51 -0.93
N TYR A 13 4.74 -30.36 -0.26
CA TYR A 13 5.83 -29.38 -0.43
C TYR A 13 6.90 -29.45 0.66
N LYS A 14 6.66 -30.21 1.73
CA LYS A 14 7.52 -30.20 2.93
C LYS A 14 8.98 -30.58 2.63
N ASP A 15 9.22 -31.47 1.70
CA ASP A 15 10.56 -32.00 1.45
C ASP A 15 11.37 -31.19 0.40
N LYS A 16 10.71 -30.38 -0.44
CA LYS A 16 11.37 -29.53 -1.45
C LYS A 16 11.33 -28.03 -1.13
N ALA A 17 10.37 -27.60 -0.36
CA ALA A 17 10.19 -26.18 0.01
C ALA A 17 11.16 -25.76 1.13
N LEU A 18 11.57 -26.66 2.01
CA LEU A 18 12.47 -26.39 3.12
C LEU A 18 13.88 -25.95 2.68
N ASP A 19 14.38 -26.44 1.56
CA ASP A 19 15.71 -26.08 1.04
C ASP A 19 15.72 -24.70 0.34
N LEU A 20 14.55 -24.11 0.02
CA LEU A 20 14.43 -22.83 -0.65
C LEU A 20 14.16 -21.65 0.29
N PHE A 21 13.82 -21.92 1.55
CA PHE A 21 13.57 -20.93 2.58
C PHE A 21 14.80 -20.68 3.46
N ASP A 22 15.97 -20.64 2.87
CA ASP A 22 17.12 -20.04 3.53
C ASP A 22 16.84 -18.55 3.77
N HIS A 23 17.38 -17.98 4.84
CA HIS A 23 17.13 -16.60 5.30
C HIS A 23 17.46 -15.49 4.28
N ASP A 24 17.93 -15.83 3.08
CA ASP A 24 18.24 -14.95 1.94
C ASP A 24 17.34 -15.24 0.74
N LEU A 25 16.06 -14.85 0.82
CA LEU A 25 15.11 -15.00 -0.28
C LEU A 25 15.55 -14.24 -1.55
N GLU A 26 16.17 -13.06 -1.37
CA GLU A 26 16.67 -12.23 -2.47
C GLU A 26 17.79 -12.96 -3.21
N GLY A 27 18.74 -13.53 -2.50
CA GLY A 27 19.83 -14.29 -3.08
C GLY A 27 19.38 -15.62 -3.70
N SER A 28 18.36 -16.24 -3.13
CA SER A 28 17.78 -17.48 -3.69
C SER A 28 17.07 -17.20 -5.01
N PHE A 29 16.29 -16.12 -5.08
CA PHE A 29 15.66 -15.68 -6.32
C PHE A 29 16.67 -15.23 -7.38
N GLU A 30 17.72 -14.52 -6.99
CA GLU A 30 18.80 -14.12 -7.89
C GLU A 30 19.50 -15.34 -8.51
N ARG A 31 19.90 -16.32 -7.68
CA ARG A 31 20.47 -17.59 -8.16
C ARG A 31 19.52 -18.32 -9.11
N TYR A 32 18.24 -18.36 -8.74
CA TYR A 32 17.22 -19.00 -9.56
C TYR A 32 17.11 -18.37 -10.97
N ILE A 33 17.00 -17.06 -11.08
CA ILE A 33 16.93 -16.37 -12.38
C ILE A 33 18.18 -16.64 -13.23
N ILE A 34 19.35 -16.63 -12.61
CA ILE A 34 20.62 -16.88 -13.28
C ILE A 34 20.71 -18.31 -13.80
N GLU A 35 20.26 -19.30 -13.03
CA GLU A 35 20.23 -20.68 -13.44
C GLU A 35 19.23 -20.90 -14.60
N GLU A 36 18.04 -20.30 -14.51
CA GLU A 36 17.06 -20.35 -15.60
C GLU A 36 17.60 -19.76 -16.90
N ARG A 37 18.31 -18.64 -16.81
CA ARG A 37 18.98 -18.05 -17.98
C ARG A 37 20.00 -19.01 -18.58
N LYS A 38 20.85 -19.65 -17.76
CA LYS A 38 21.84 -20.63 -18.24
C LYS A 38 21.16 -21.82 -18.90
N ASN A 39 20.07 -22.32 -18.32
CA ASN A 39 19.30 -23.43 -18.89
C ASN A 39 18.59 -23.05 -20.20
N SER A 40 18.19 -21.78 -20.36
CA SER A 40 17.52 -21.26 -21.56
C SER A 40 18.44 -21.15 -22.79
N LEU A 41 19.74 -21.29 -22.61
CA LEU A 41 20.70 -21.35 -23.74
C LEU A 41 20.52 -22.62 -24.57
N THR A 42 19.79 -23.62 -24.09
CA THR A 42 19.38 -24.80 -24.86
C THR A 42 18.05 -24.51 -25.57
N THR A 43 17.97 -24.85 -26.84
CA THR A 43 16.95 -24.40 -27.82
C THR A 43 15.49 -24.64 -27.43
N THR A 44 15.18 -25.62 -26.61
CA THR A 44 13.80 -26.00 -26.26
C THR A 44 13.17 -25.12 -25.18
N TYR A 45 13.96 -24.52 -24.32
CA TYR A 45 13.49 -23.71 -23.19
C TYR A 45 13.56 -22.20 -23.42
N LYS A 46 14.22 -21.75 -24.48
CA LYS A 46 14.47 -20.34 -24.75
C LYS A 46 13.18 -19.51 -24.81
N ASN A 47 12.22 -19.91 -25.60
CA ASN A 47 10.97 -19.18 -25.78
C ASN A 47 10.14 -19.09 -24.49
N LYS A 48 10.15 -20.17 -23.67
CA LYS A 48 9.44 -20.18 -22.39
C LYS A 48 10.07 -19.22 -21.38
N TYR A 49 11.40 -19.21 -21.34
CA TYR A 49 12.16 -18.31 -20.48
C TYR A 49 11.98 -16.83 -20.89
N GLU A 50 12.09 -16.51 -22.18
CA GLU A 50 11.91 -15.15 -22.68
C GLU A 50 10.50 -14.60 -22.35
N LYS A 51 9.47 -15.40 -22.55
CA LYS A 51 8.10 -15.03 -22.19
C LYS A 51 7.95 -14.79 -20.68
N TRP A 52 8.49 -15.68 -19.86
CA TRP A 52 8.50 -15.53 -18.41
C TRP A 52 9.23 -14.27 -17.98
N LEU A 53 10.41 -13.99 -18.55
CA LEU A 53 11.20 -12.79 -18.24
C LEU A 53 10.43 -11.50 -18.58
N LEU A 54 9.77 -11.47 -19.73
CA LEU A 54 8.93 -10.33 -20.14
C LEU A 54 7.77 -10.10 -19.15
N ASN A 55 7.16 -11.14 -18.62
CA ASN A 55 6.12 -11.02 -17.61
C ASN A 55 6.68 -10.42 -16.31
N VAL A 56 7.81 -10.93 -15.82
CA VAL A 56 8.49 -10.39 -14.63
C VAL A 56 8.89 -8.92 -14.85
N GLU A 57 9.41 -8.56 -16.01
CA GLU A 57 9.72 -7.15 -16.34
C GLU A 57 8.46 -6.27 -16.37
N SER A 58 7.35 -6.78 -16.89
CA SER A 58 6.06 -6.08 -16.87
C SER A 58 5.57 -5.82 -15.44
N ASP A 59 5.71 -6.81 -14.57
CA ASP A 59 5.36 -6.70 -13.16
C ASP A 59 6.26 -5.68 -12.44
N LEU A 60 7.55 -5.69 -12.71
CA LEU A 60 8.49 -4.72 -12.16
C LEU A 60 8.22 -3.29 -12.67
N LYS A 61 7.83 -3.12 -13.94
CA LYS A 61 7.40 -1.81 -14.48
C LYS A 61 6.21 -1.26 -13.71
N PHE A 62 5.23 -2.10 -13.42
CA PHE A 62 4.05 -1.71 -12.66
C PHE A 62 4.39 -1.25 -11.24
N ILE A 63 5.17 -2.04 -10.49
CA ILE A 63 5.48 -1.71 -9.10
C ILE A 63 6.42 -0.51 -8.95
N PHE A 64 7.36 -0.35 -9.89
CA PHE A 64 8.28 0.79 -9.92
C PHE A 64 7.71 2.05 -10.61
N GLU A 65 6.52 1.98 -11.22
CA GLU A 65 5.96 3.06 -12.05
C GLU A 65 6.94 3.57 -13.11
N ASN A 66 7.68 2.66 -13.71
CA ASN A 66 8.70 3.03 -14.67
C ASN A 66 8.74 2.04 -15.85
N GLU A 67 8.20 2.49 -16.98
CA GLU A 67 8.11 1.70 -18.22
C GLU A 67 9.47 1.29 -18.79
N THR A 68 10.54 1.96 -18.38
CA THR A 68 11.90 1.63 -18.82
C THR A 68 12.56 0.54 -18.00
N THR A 69 11.89 0.04 -16.94
CA THR A 69 12.42 -0.99 -16.05
C THR A 69 12.66 -2.29 -16.82
N LYS A 70 13.86 -2.83 -16.69
CA LYS A 70 14.28 -4.11 -17.27
C LYS A 70 15.21 -4.84 -16.32
N LEU A 71 15.29 -6.15 -16.49
CA LEU A 71 16.31 -6.98 -15.85
C LEU A 71 17.55 -7.06 -16.73
N SER A 72 18.70 -6.93 -16.12
CA SER A 72 20.01 -7.13 -16.76
C SER A 72 20.85 -8.11 -15.95
N PHE A 73 21.78 -8.76 -16.61
CA PHE A 73 22.57 -9.82 -16.03
C PHE A 73 24.06 -9.43 -16.07
N ASP A 74 24.66 -9.37 -14.89
CA ASP A 74 26.11 -9.23 -14.76
C ASP A 74 26.72 -10.64 -14.65
N ASP A 75 27.15 -11.17 -15.79
CA ASP A 75 27.69 -12.52 -15.87
C ASP A 75 29.07 -12.64 -15.14
N ARG A 76 29.79 -11.52 -14.94
CA ARG A 76 31.10 -11.52 -14.24
C ARG A 76 30.92 -11.70 -12.73
N ASN A 77 29.93 -11.02 -12.18
CA ASN A 77 29.66 -11.06 -10.73
C ASN A 77 28.51 -12.02 -10.38
N ASN A 78 27.93 -12.69 -11.36
CA ASN A 78 26.79 -13.60 -11.21
C ASN A 78 25.64 -12.91 -10.45
N ARG A 79 25.25 -11.70 -10.93
CA ARG A 79 24.22 -10.84 -10.32
C ARG A 79 23.13 -10.45 -11.31
N VAL A 80 21.92 -10.23 -10.75
CA VAL A 80 20.80 -9.63 -11.48
C VAL A 80 20.68 -8.16 -11.10
N LEU A 81 20.60 -7.30 -12.11
CA LEU A 81 20.45 -5.87 -11.97
C LEU A 81 19.10 -5.42 -12.51
N ILE A 82 18.46 -4.51 -11.81
CA ILE A 82 17.31 -3.77 -12.29
C ILE A 82 17.86 -2.50 -12.95
N ILE A 83 17.52 -2.30 -14.23
CA ILE A 83 17.91 -1.13 -15.01
C ILE A 83 16.70 -0.26 -15.26
N GLN A 84 16.84 1.04 -15.09
CA GLN A 84 15.83 2.06 -15.32
C GLN A 84 16.42 3.24 -16.11
N ASN A 85 15.53 4.11 -16.64
CA ASN A 85 15.91 5.33 -17.35
C ASN A 85 16.92 5.08 -18.49
N ASN A 86 16.65 4.05 -19.31
CA ASN A 86 17.50 3.65 -20.45
C ASN A 86 18.96 3.37 -20.07
N GLY A 87 19.17 2.81 -18.88
CA GLY A 87 20.51 2.44 -18.39
C GLY A 87 21.18 3.47 -17.49
N ASN A 88 20.58 4.64 -17.28
CA ASN A 88 21.16 5.68 -16.43
C ASN A 88 21.06 5.37 -14.93
N LYS A 89 20.17 4.47 -14.54
CA LYS A 89 20.00 4.02 -13.15
C LYS A 89 19.99 2.50 -13.12
N PHE A 90 20.85 1.92 -12.31
CA PHE A 90 20.90 0.47 -12.10
C PHE A 90 21.18 0.17 -10.63
N PHE A 91 20.64 -0.92 -10.14
CA PHE A 91 20.82 -1.39 -8.77
C PHE A 91 20.53 -2.90 -8.67
N GLY A 92 21.16 -3.56 -7.74
CA GLY A 92 20.92 -4.97 -7.44
C GLY A 92 19.66 -5.17 -6.60
N LEU A 93 19.16 -6.40 -6.53
CA LEU A 93 18.00 -6.75 -5.72
C LEU A 93 18.21 -6.43 -4.23
N LYS A 94 19.44 -6.64 -3.73
CA LYS A 94 19.82 -6.34 -2.35
C LYS A 94 19.86 -4.83 -2.02
N GLU A 95 19.88 -3.98 -3.04
CA GLU A 95 19.94 -2.52 -2.91
C GLU A 95 18.56 -1.86 -2.92
N LEU A 96 17.49 -2.67 -3.05
CA LEU A 96 16.12 -2.17 -3.00
C LEU A 96 15.81 -1.49 -1.66
N PRO A 97 15.07 -0.37 -1.64
CA PRO A 97 14.51 0.18 -0.41
C PRO A 97 13.62 -0.82 0.32
N SER A 98 13.52 -0.73 1.66
CA SER A 98 12.85 -1.72 2.50
C SER A 98 11.42 -2.05 2.07
N GLY A 99 10.62 -1.06 1.67
CA GLY A 99 9.25 -1.28 1.19
C GLY A 99 9.21 -2.11 -0.10
N PHE A 100 10.10 -1.83 -1.06
CA PHE A 100 10.20 -2.65 -2.27
C PHE A 100 10.71 -4.05 -1.97
N LYS A 101 11.63 -4.21 -1.01
CA LYS A 101 12.10 -5.55 -0.57
C LYS A 101 10.96 -6.37 -0.01
N ALA A 102 10.11 -5.79 0.84
CA ALA A 102 8.96 -6.49 1.41
C ALA A 102 8.04 -7.04 0.32
N ILE A 103 7.66 -6.21 -0.65
CA ILE A 103 6.85 -6.64 -1.80
C ILE A 103 7.57 -7.70 -2.62
N PHE A 104 8.85 -7.49 -2.91
CA PHE A 104 9.65 -8.37 -3.73
C PHE A 104 9.83 -9.75 -3.10
N ASN A 105 9.93 -9.83 -1.77
CA ASN A 105 10.03 -11.09 -1.05
C ASN A 105 8.75 -11.94 -1.21
N ILE A 106 7.57 -11.32 -1.11
CA ILE A 106 6.30 -12.01 -1.36
C ILE A 106 6.25 -12.50 -2.81
N TYR A 107 6.49 -11.60 -3.74
CA TYR A 107 6.43 -11.86 -5.18
C TYR A 107 7.40 -12.97 -5.61
N SER A 108 8.67 -12.87 -5.24
CA SER A 108 9.69 -13.85 -5.58
C SER A 108 9.43 -15.23 -4.97
N SER A 109 8.89 -15.27 -3.75
CA SER A 109 8.49 -16.51 -3.09
C SER A 109 7.41 -17.25 -3.89
N LEU A 110 6.38 -16.53 -4.37
CA LEU A 110 5.31 -17.09 -5.20
C LEU A 110 5.82 -17.50 -6.58
N LEU A 111 6.69 -16.71 -7.21
CA LEU A 111 7.33 -17.07 -8.48
C LEU A 111 8.13 -18.37 -8.38
N MET A 112 8.93 -18.51 -7.32
CA MET A 112 9.70 -19.74 -7.09
C MET A 112 8.81 -20.96 -6.88
N ARG A 113 7.65 -20.80 -6.21
CA ARG A 113 6.67 -21.90 -6.04
C ARG A 113 6.05 -22.34 -7.37
N ALA A 114 5.60 -21.38 -8.19
CA ALA A 114 5.09 -21.69 -9.52
C ALA A 114 6.13 -22.48 -10.34
N ARG A 115 7.39 -22.10 -10.19
CA ARG A 115 8.48 -22.78 -10.88
C ARG A 115 8.71 -24.21 -10.37
N LEU A 116 8.69 -24.43 -9.07
CA LEU A 116 8.80 -25.78 -8.48
C LEU A 116 7.71 -26.71 -9.00
N LEU A 117 6.52 -26.17 -9.24
CA LEU A 117 5.39 -26.88 -9.84
C LEU A 117 5.50 -27.02 -11.35
N ASN A 118 6.49 -26.38 -11.99
CA ASN A 118 6.67 -26.31 -13.43
C ASN A 118 5.45 -25.75 -14.18
N ILE A 119 4.74 -24.78 -13.57
CA ILE A 119 3.61 -24.04 -14.14
C ILE A 119 3.98 -22.57 -14.36
N ASN A 120 3.13 -21.83 -15.10
CA ASN A 120 3.28 -20.37 -15.13
C ASN A 120 2.81 -19.79 -13.79
N HIS A 121 3.38 -18.66 -13.38
CA HIS A 121 2.95 -18.00 -12.15
C HIS A 121 1.49 -17.51 -12.21
N THR A 122 0.99 -17.20 -13.41
CA THR A 122 -0.43 -16.87 -13.64
C THR A 122 -1.39 -18.04 -13.43
N ASP A 123 -0.87 -19.27 -13.47
CA ASP A 123 -1.63 -20.49 -13.30
C ASP A 123 -1.43 -21.10 -11.89
N LEU A 124 -0.77 -20.37 -11.00
CA LEU A 124 -0.54 -20.76 -9.61
C LEU A 124 -1.83 -20.58 -8.82
N GLU A 125 -2.46 -21.67 -8.44
CA GLU A 125 -3.67 -21.69 -7.61
C GLU A 125 -3.31 -21.86 -6.13
N GLY A 126 -4.11 -21.27 -5.24
CA GLY A 126 -3.97 -21.46 -3.80
C GLY A 126 -4.47 -20.32 -2.96
N LEU A 127 -4.18 -20.42 -1.67
CA LEU A 127 -4.49 -19.41 -0.66
C LEU A 127 -3.20 -18.85 -0.08
N VAL A 128 -3.09 -17.52 -0.07
CA VAL A 128 -1.97 -16.79 0.55
C VAL A 128 -2.49 -15.91 1.66
N ILE A 129 -1.96 -16.11 2.86
CA ILE A 129 -2.29 -15.31 4.04
C ILE A 129 -1.11 -14.40 4.33
N ILE A 130 -1.36 -13.08 4.44
CA ILE A 130 -0.35 -12.08 4.73
C ILE A 130 -0.82 -11.25 5.91
N ASP A 131 -0.07 -11.28 6.99
CA ASP A 131 -0.32 -10.44 8.16
C ASP A 131 0.36 -9.09 7.97
N GLU A 132 -0.37 -8.00 8.29
CA GLU A 132 0.11 -6.63 8.22
C GLU A 132 0.77 -6.27 6.86
N ILE A 133 0.04 -6.45 5.76
CA ILE A 133 0.56 -6.26 4.39
C ILE A 133 1.12 -4.84 4.13
N ASP A 134 0.67 -3.84 4.89
CA ASP A 134 1.09 -2.43 4.79
C ASP A 134 2.35 -2.07 5.59
N VAL A 135 2.85 -2.96 6.45
CA VAL A 135 4.01 -2.71 7.30
C VAL A 135 5.25 -2.42 6.46
N HIS A 136 5.97 -1.36 6.82
CA HIS A 136 7.15 -0.82 6.13
C HIS A 136 6.89 -0.26 4.72
N LEU A 137 5.64 -0.20 4.24
CA LEU A 137 5.31 0.36 2.94
C LEU A 137 5.02 1.86 3.02
N HIS A 138 5.65 2.64 2.14
CA HIS A 138 5.21 4.01 1.88
C HIS A 138 3.79 4.00 1.29
N ILE A 139 2.99 5.05 1.54
CA ILE A 139 1.59 5.16 1.08
C ILE A 139 1.42 4.81 -0.42
N SER A 140 2.35 5.25 -1.28
CA SER A 140 2.31 4.93 -2.70
C SER A 140 2.39 3.42 -2.99
N LEU A 141 3.14 2.67 -2.18
CA LEU A 141 3.24 1.22 -2.28
C LEU A 141 2.05 0.50 -1.64
N GLN A 142 1.50 1.04 -0.54
CA GLN A 142 0.27 0.50 0.06
C GLN A 142 -0.90 0.48 -0.93
N LYS A 143 -1.01 1.52 -1.79
CA LYS A 143 -2.02 1.58 -2.86
C LYS A 143 -1.84 0.55 -3.97
N LYS A 144 -0.68 -0.10 -4.05
CA LYS A 144 -0.31 -0.95 -5.19
C LYS A 144 -0.07 -2.40 -4.83
N ILE A 145 0.30 -2.68 -3.59
CA ILE A 145 0.75 -4.03 -3.20
C ILE A 145 -0.31 -5.09 -3.55
N LEU A 146 -1.55 -4.88 -3.15
CA LEU A 146 -2.62 -5.84 -3.38
C LEU A 146 -3.02 -5.93 -4.86
N PRO A 147 -3.28 -4.81 -5.59
CA PRO A 147 -3.46 -4.85 -7.05
C PRO A 147 -2.31 -5.52 -7.80
N PHE A 148 -1.07 -5.32 -7.35
CA PHE A 148 0.11 -5.93 -7.94
C PHE A 148 0.10 -7.45 -7.77
N LEU A 149 -0.15 -7.93 -6.56
CA LEU A 149 -0.18 -9.36 -6.26
C LEU A 149 -1.33 -10.07 -7.00
N ILE A 150 -2.53 -9.48 -7.02
CA ILE A 150 -3.70 -10.03 -7.72
C ILE A 150 -3.44 -10.08 -9.23
N LYS A 151 -2.84 -9.03 -9.81
CA LYS A 151 -2.49 -8.99 -11.23
C LYS A 151 -1.46 -10.05 -11.58
N SER A 152 -0.43 -10.23 -10.74
CA SER A 152 0.66 -11.16 -11.01
C SER A 152 0.26 -12.62 -10.76
N PHE A 153 -0.69 -12.88 -9.87
CA PHE A 153 -1.16 -14.21 -9.47
C PHE A 153 -2.70 -14.27 -9.44
N PRO A 154 -3.36 -14.24 -10.60
CA PRO A 154 -4.82 -14.10 -10.68
C PRO A 154 -5.62 -15.26 -10.10
N GLU A 155 -5.02 -16.47 -10.02
CA GLU A 155 -5.67 -17.68 -9.49
C GLU A 155 -5.39 -17.88 -7.98
N ILE A 156 -4.69 -16.95 -7.34
CA ILE A 156 -4.45 -16.97 -5.89
C ILE A 156 -5.52 -16.16 -5.16
N GLN A 157 -6.13 -16.77 -4.15
CA GLN A 157 -6.91 -16.03 -3.14
C GLN A 157 -5.98 -15.44 -2.10
N PHE A 158 -6.02 -14.11 -1.94
CA PHE A 158 -5.26 -13.42 -0.89
C PHE A 158 -6.17 -13.12 0.31
N ILE A 159 -5.74 -13.52 1.51
CA ILE A 159 -6.30 -13.07 2.79
C ILE A 159 -5.25 -12.21 3.46
N VAL A 160 -5.55 -10.95 3.68
CA VAL A 160 -4.57 -9.99 4.22
C VAL A 160 -5.13 -9.26 5.42
N SER A 161 -4.30 -9.04 6.44
CA SER A 161 -4.63 -8.07 7.49
C SER A 161 -3.96 -6.73 7.18
N THR A 162 -4.62 -5.64 7.54
CA THR A 162 -4.10 -4.28 7.33
C THR A 162 -4.77 -3.27 8.25
N HIS A 163 -4.03 -2.23 8.60
CA HIS A 163 -4.52 -1.02 9.24
C HIS A 163 -4.54 0.19 8.29
N SER A 164 -4.37 -0.05 6.98
CA SER A 164 -4.24 1.00 5.98
C SER A 164 -5.53 1.20 5.17
N PRO A 165 -6.15 2.38 5.20
CA PRO A 165 -7.24 2.71 4.30
C PRO A 165 -6.82 2.67 2.84
N PHE A 166 -5.52 2.84 2.55
CA PHE A 166 -4.96 2.80 1.19
C PHE A 166 -4.92 1.39 0.61
N VAL A 167 -4.71 0.37 1.44
CA VAL A 167 -4.79 -1.03 1.02
C VAL A 167 -6.24 -1.43 0.78
N ILE A 168 -7.14 -1.13 1.73
CA ILE A 168 -8.56 -1.49 1.68
C ILE A 168 -9.23 -0.95 0.41
N THR A 169 -8.93 0.30 0.03
CA THR A 169 -9.53 0.94 -1.15
C THR A 169 -8.76 0.68 -2.45
N SER A 170 -7.71 -0.13 -2.42
CA SER A 170 -6.82 -0.30 -3.58
C SER A 170 -7.34 -1.25 -4.65
N THR A 171 -8.30 -2.12 -4.31
CA THR A 171 -8.81 -3.16 -5.20
C THR A 171 -10.34 -3.16 -5.21
N LYS A 172 -10.90 -3.67 -6.31
CA LYS A 172 -12.32 -4.00 -6.45
C LYS A 172 -12.57 -5.44 -5.98
N ASP A 173 -13.83 -5.78 -5.83
CA ASP A 173 -14.27 -7.15 -5.52
C ASP A 173 -13.59 -7.74 -4.28
N THR A 174 -13.36 -6.90 -3.28
CA THR A 174 -12.81 -7.30 -1.98
C THR A 174 -13.90 -7.33 -0.93
N VAL A 175 -13.76 -8.30 -0.04
CA VAL A 175 -14.58 -8.40 1.17
C VAL A 175 -13.72 -7.99 2.36
N VAL A 176 -14.25 -7.13 3.20
CA VAL A 176 -13.54 -6.65 4.40
C VAL A 176 -14.28 -7.12 5.63
N TYR A 177 -13.54 -7.71 6.58
CA TYR A 177 -14.03 -8.09 7.89
C TYR A 177 -13.30 -7.27 8.97
N ASP A 178 -14.03 -6.45 9.69
CA ASP A 178 -13.49 -5.75 10.85
C ASP A 178 -13.50 -6.68 12.07
N ILE A 179 -12.29 -7.09 12.47
CA ILE A 179 -12.11 -7.99 13.61
C ILE A 179 -12.54 -7.34 14.92
N SER A 180 -12.46 -6.00 15.02
CA SER A 180 -12.75 -5.29 16.27
C SER A 180 -14.26 -5.13 16.52
N SER A 181 -15.03 -4.82 15.48
CA SER A 181 -16.49 -4.66 15.56
C SER A 181 -17.25 -5.96 15.22
N GLY A 182 -16.63 -6.89 14.49
CA GLY A 182 -17.28 -8.07 13.93
C GLY A 182 -18.12 -7.76 12.70
N GLU A 183 -17.99 -6.57 12.13
CA GLU A 183 -18.75 -6.14 10.96
C GLU A 183 -18.13 -6.66 9.65
N PHE A 184 -19.00 -6.93 8.70
CA PHE A 184 -18.66 -7.47 7.40
C PHE A 184 -19.07 -6.49 6.30
N PHE A 185 -18.14 -6.11 5.44
CA PHE A 185 -18.35 -5.15 4.35
C PHE A 185 -18.14 -5.85 3.01
N GLU A 186 -19.23 -5.97 2.23
CA GLU A 186 -19.23 -6.53 0.88
C GLU A 186 -19.27 -5.45 -0.22
N ASP A 187 -19.40 -4.19 0.19
CA ASP A 187 -19.42 -3.06 -0.76
C ASP A 187 -18.06 -2.85 -1.40
N ASP A 188 -18.07 -2.37 -2.66
CA ASP A 188 -16.84 -1.98 -3.36
C ASP A 188 -16.25 -0.70 -2.76
N LEU A 189 -15.37 -0.89 -1.78
CA LEU A 189 -14.70 0.21 -1.07
C LEU A 189 -13.71 1.00 -1.93
N SER A 190 -13.41 0.56 -3.16
CA SER A 190 -12.53 1.28 -4.07
C SER A 190 -13.09 2.64 -4.50
N HIS A 191 -14.40 2.86 -4.34
CA HIS A 191 -15.08 4.13 -4.62
C HIS A 191 -15.18 5.06 -3.40
N TYR A 192 -14.74 4.60 -2.23
CA TYR A 192 -14.81 5.38 -0.99
C TYR A 192 -13.59 6.31 -0.87
N SER A 193 -13.81 7.49 -0.29
CA SER A 193 -12.68 8.34 0.12
C SER A 193 -11.94 7.72 1.31
N TYR A 194 -10.65 7.99 1.43
CA TYR A 194 -9.88 7.52 2.60
C TYR A 194 -10.47 8.02 3.90
N GLU A 195 -11.01 9.24 3.92
CA GLU A 195 -11.70 9.81 5.08
C GLU A 195 -12.94 9.02 5.46
N ALA A 196 -13.75 8.60 4.47
CA ALA A 196 -14.93 7.76 4.70
C ALA A 196 -14.56 6.39 5.30
N VAL A 197 -13.46 5.77 4.83
CA VAL A 197 -12.94 4.52 5.38
C VAL A 197 -12.42 4.71 6.80
N ILE A 198 -11.66 5.79 7.07
CA ILE A 198 -11.13 6.08 8.41
C ILE A 198 -12.27 6.30 9.41
N LYS A 199 -13.30 7.07 9.03
CA LYS A 199 -14.44 7.33 9.92
C LYS A 199 -15.37 6.14 10.06
N GLY A 200 -15.71 5.49 8.93
CA GLY A 200 -16.74 4.46 8.88
C GLY A 200 -16.26 3.07 9.27
N LEU A 201 -15.04 2.69 8.86
CA LEU A 201 -14.52 1.35 9.11
C LEU A 201 -13.57 1.30 10.32
N PHE A 202 -12.67 2.27 10.43
CA PHE A 202 -11.74 2.31 11.56
C PHE A 202 -12.30 3.04 12.80
N HIS A 203 -13.47 3.67 12.66
CA HIS A 203 -14.13 4.43 13.74
C HIS A 203 -13.22 5.51 14.37
N VAL A 204 -12.30 6.07 13.57
CA VAL A 204 -11.33 7.09 13.99
C VAL A 204 -11.69 8.43 13.36
N ASN A 205 -11.66 9.49 14.17
CA ASN A 205 -11.80 10.85 13.63
C ASN A 205 -10.48 11.25 12.95
N PRO A 206 -10.50 11.62 11.64
CA PRO A 206 -9.29 12.02 10.92
C PRO A 206 -8.75 13.40 11.31
N GLN A 207 -9.51 14.16 12.11
CA GLN A 207 -9.04 15.46 12.62
C GLN A 207 -7.97 15.28 13.70
N SER A 208 -6.98 16.19 13.73
CA SER A 208 -6.03 16.25 14.84
C SER A 208 -6.75 16.63 16.14
N ASP A 209 -6.25 16.17 17.27
CA ASP A 209 -6.85 16.47 18.58
C ASP A 209 -6.90 17.99 18.84
N HIS A 210 -5.90 18.73 18.37
CA HIS A 210 -5.86 20.17 18.50
C HIS A 210 -6.99 20.85 17.72
N LEU A 211 -7.15 20.53 16.43
CA LEU A 211 -8.24 21.06 15.61
C LEU A 211 -9.61 20.68 16.19
N LYS A 212 -9.78 19.42 16.62
CA LYS A 212 -11.00 18.94 17.27
C LYS A 212 -11.36 19.78 18.50
N THR A 213 -10.39 20.10 19.34
CA THR A 213 -10.57 20.93 20.54
C THR A 213 -11.00 22.36 20.16
N GLU A 214 -10.39 22.96 19.14
CA GLU A 214 -10.74 24.31 18.68
C GLU A 214 -12.15 24.34 18.07
N ILE A 215 -12.51 23.36 17.23
CA ILE A 215 -13.88 23.23 16.67
C ILE A 215 -14.92 23.00 17.77
N GLN A 216 -14.63 22.18 18.77
CA GLN A 216 -15.50 22.00 19.94
C GLN A 216 -15.65 23.29 20.73
N THR A 217 -14.59 24.07 20.89
CA THR A 217 -14.63 25.38 21.55
C THR A 217 -15.53 26.34 20.79
N ILE A 218 -15.39 26.44 19.45
CA ILE A 218 -16.29 27.23 18.61
C ILE A 218 -17.73 26.78 18.78
N SER A 219 -18.00 25.48 18.69
CA SER A 219 -19.36 24.92 18.84
C SER A 219 -19.95 25.26 20.21
N THR A 220 -19.18 25.14 21.26
CA THR A 220 -19.61 25.44 22.63
C THR A 220 -19.95 26.93 22.78
N ILE A 221 -19.11 27.83 22.28
CA ILE A 221 -19.36 29.28 22.35
C ILE A 221 -20.64 29.60 21.60
N LEU A 222 -20.77 29.17 20.33
CA LEU A 222 -21.97 29.47 19.53
C LEU A 222 -23.26 28.96 20.14
N ASN A 223 -23.26 27.83 20.86
CA ASN A 223 -24.45 27.23 21.43
C ASN A 223 -24.76 27.71 22.85
N SER A 224 -23.74 27.94 23.70
CA SER A 224 -23.94 28.15 25.13
C SER A 224 -23.59 29.57 25.62
N ASP A 225 -22.71 30.29 24.91
CA ASP A 225 -22.28 31.65 25.28
C ASP A 225 -21.96 32.48 24.02
N PRO A 226 -22.96 32.72 23.14
CA PRO A 226 -22.75 33.34 21.83
C PRO A 226 -22.23 34.79 21.91
N ASN A 227 -22.27 35.42 23.05
CA ASN A 227 -21.76 36.78 23.24
C ASN A 227 -20.29 36.82 23.68
N ASN A 228 -19.64 35.66 23.80
CA ASN A 228 -18.21 35.58 24.13
C ASN A 228 -17.34 35.81 22.88
N TYR A 229 -17.46 37.01 22.32
CA TYR A 229 -16.80 37.40 21.09
C TYR A 229 -15.27 37.38 21.19
N GLU A 230 -14.73 37.73 22.37
CA GLU A 230 -13.28 37.72 22.59
C GLU A 230 -12.67 36.33 22.42
N LYS A 231 -13.23 35.33 23.11
CA LYS A 231 -12.77 33.96 23.04
C LYS A 231 -13.00 33.34 21.63
N LEU A 232 -14.13 33.68 21.00
CA LEU A 232 -14.44 33.23 19.65
C LEU A 232 -13.43 33.78 18.64
N ARG A 233 -13.07 35.06 18.76
CA ARG A 233 -12.07 35.74 17.93
C ARG A 233 -10.68 35.13 18.13
N GLU A 234 -10.27 34.88 19.39
CA GLU A 234 -9.01 34.21 19.70
C GLU A 234 -8.91 32.83 19.04
N THR A 235 -9.97 32.03 19.19
CA THR A 235 -10.02 30.68 18.59
C THR A 235 -9.96 30.75 17.05
N LEU A 236 -10.71 31.69 16.43
CA LEU A 236 -10.67 31.88 14.98
C LEU A 236 -9.30 32.35 14.50
N LYS A 237 -8.61 33.22 15.25
CA LYS A 237 -7.26 33.69 14.92
C LYS A 237 -6.26 32.53 14.78
N ASN A 238 -6.38 31.48 15.62
CA ASN A 238 -5.54 30.28 15.54
C ASN A 238 -5.82 29.46 14.28
N ILE A 239 -7.08 29.39 13.86
CA ILE A 239 -7.52 28.53 12.74
C ILE A 239 -7.37 29.24 11.39
N THR A 240 -7.56 30.55 11.32
CA THR A 240 -7.58 31.34 10.07
C THR A 240 -6.38 31.08 9.15
N PRO A 241 -5.12 30.99 9.63
CA PRO A 241 -3.97 30.68 8.75
C PRO A 241 -4.08 29.33 8.02
N TYR A 242 -4.90 28.42 8.55
CA TYR A 242 -5.09 27.05 8.06
C TYR A 242 -6.46 26.82 7.43
N ALA A 243 -7.28 27.86 7.26
CA ALA A 243 -8.67 27.77 6.82
C ALA A 243 -8.83 27.01 5.48
N LYS A 244 -7.85 27.10 4.57
CA LYS A 244 -7.85 26.39 3.29
C LYS A 244 -7.66 24.87 3.44
N GLN A 245 -6.96 24.43 4.46
CA GLN A 245 -6.60 23.05 4.74
C GLN A 245 -7.64 22.30 5.59
N LEU A 246 -8.62 23.01 6.16
CA LEU A 246 -9.69 22.41 6.95
C LEU A 246 -10.54 21.44 6.11
N ASP A 247 -11.02 20.38 6.74
CA ASP A 247 -12.06 19.51 6.18
C ASP A 247 -13.41 20.23 6.08
N VAL A 248 -14.36 19.63 5.39
CA VAL A 248 -15.67 20.25 5.12
C VAL A 248 -16.46 20.59 6.38
N GLU A 249 -16.40 19.71 7.39
CA GLU A 249 -17.09 19.89 8.65
C GLU A 249 -16.47 21.05 9.46
N SER A 250 -15.16 21.06 9.63
CA SER A 250 -14.41 22.12 10.30
C SER A 250 -14.60 23.47 9.61
N LYS A 251 -14.61 23.51 8.27
CA LYS A 251 -14.93 24.72 7.50
C LYS A 251 -16.33 25.25 7.81
N SER A 252 -17.31 24.38 7.97
CA SER A 252 -18.69 24.81 8.29
C SER A 252 -18.73 25.53 9.66
N PHE A 253 -18.06 24.99 10.68
CA PHE A 253 -17.95 25.64 11.99
C PHE A 253 -17.16 26.94 11.92
N TYR A 254 -16.03 26.96 11.22
CA TYR A 254 -15.24 28.15 10.99
C TYR A 254 -16.05 29.29 10.36
N PHE A 255 -16.78 29.02 9.27
CA PHE A 255 -17.59 30.03 8.60
C PHE A 255 -18.80 30.45 9.44
N LYS A 256 -19.42 29.54 10.20
CA LYS A 256 -20.49 29.93 11.14
C LYS A 256 -19.99 30.90 12.19
N ALA A 257 -18.84 30.63 12.77
CA ALA A 257 -18.22 31.51 13.77
C ALA A 257 -17.84 32.89 13.20
N LEU A 258 -17.26 32.86 11.98
CA LEU A 258 -16.91 34.10 11.28
C LEU A 258 -18.13 34.94 10.95
N ASN A 259 -19.20 34.34 10.42
CA ASN A 259 -20.45 35.06 10.15
C ASN A 259 -21.08 35.58 11.43
N HIS A 260 -21.03 34.83 12.54
CA HIS A 260 -21.52 35.30 13.82
C HIS A 260 -20.79 36.55 14.31
N LEU A 261 -19.47 36.64 14.14
CA LEU A 261 -18.71 37.86 14.47
C LEU A 261 -19.03 39.01 13.51
N LEU A 262 -19.23 38.76 12.22
CA LEU A 262 -19.59 39.75 11.22
C LEU A 262 -20.97 40.34 11.49
N ASP A 263 -21.97 39.51 11.74
CA ASP A 263 -23.36 39.91 11.99
C ASP A 263 -23.47 40.82 13.25
N ASN A 264 -22.58 40.60 14.22
CA ASN A 264 -22.53 41.39 15.45
C ASN A 264 -21.50 42.56 15.42
N GLN A 265 -20.85 42.80 14.29
CA GLN A 265 -19.80 43.83 14.12
C GLN A 265 -18.59 43.64 15.05
N GLU A 266 -18.30 42.41 15.46
CA GLU A 266 -17.28 42.04 16.43
C GLU A 266 -16.05 41.34 15.81
N LEU A 267 -15.83 41.55 14.49
CA LEU A 267 -14.72 40.92 13.75
C LEU A 267 -13.33 41.35 14.28
N GLY A 268 -13.19 42.63 14.69
CA GLY A 268 -11.93 43.18 15.20
C GLY A 268 -10.80 43.13 14.17
N GLU A 269 -9.61 42.78 14.64
CA GLU A 269 -8.38 42.66 13.82
C GLU A 269 -8.18 41.25 13.20
N LEU A 270 -9.24 40.53 12.92
CA LEU A 270 -9.13 39.26 12.16
C LEU A 270 -8.86 39.61 10.69
N ASP A 271 -7.64 39.34 10.20
CA ASP A 271 -7.31 39.31 8.77
C ASP A 271 -7.94 38.02 8.15
N VAL A 272 -9.01 38.21 7.39
CA VAL A 272 -9.77 37.15 6.77
C VAL A 272 -9.53 37.11 5.26
#